data_10ac5a23a52b768641293628e7bcdd15
#
_entry.id   10ac5a23a52b768641293628e7bcdd15
#
_cell.length_a   1.000
_cell.length_b   1.000
_cell.length_c   1.000
_cell.angle_alpha   90.00
_cell.angle_beta   90.00
_cell.angle_gamma   90.00
#
_symmetry.space_group_name_H-M   'P 1'
#
loop_
_entity.id
_entity.type
_entity.pdbx_description
1 polymer ?
#
loop_
_entity_poly.entity_id
_entity_poly.type
_entity_poly.pdbx_seq_one_letter_code
_entity_poly.pdbx_strand_id
1 'polypeptide(L)'
;GGRTAHKRTAAGPRRTRYAGRRGPLGGLGSVPARPSLPSRSGPARVAGRWSLLPPVDLDPTLRAYANAELLLDRHGILTRGATVAEDVPGGFAALYRVLARAEEAGRVRRGYFVEGLGASQFGTTGAVDRLRSGTGGVGATRGDRASAPPAAVVLAASDPANPFGAALPWPERALDPADASGKGTDQRRRHQPGRKAGAVVVLVDGELVLYVERGGKTLLTSSEDPDLLRAAAGALADAVRRGSLGRITVEKADGGQLLGSDHPVVPALEEAGFHLTPRGLRMRR
;
A
#
# COMPACT_ATOMS: atom_id res chain seq x y z
N GLY A 1 -43.01 -40.65 3.99
CA GLY A 1 -41.96 -40.77 3.02
C GLY A 1 -40.65 -40.28 3.62
N GLY A 2 -39.89 -41.21 4.24
CA GLY A 2 -38.62 -40.89 4.88
C GLY A 2 -37.48 -40.73 3.85
N ARG A 3 -36.64 -39.73 4.03
CA ARG A 3 -35.38 -39.60 3.32
C ARG A 3 -34.23 -39.81 4.31
N THR A 4 -33.56 -40.94 4.15
CA THR A 4 -32.37 -41.37 4.89
C THR A 4 -31.16 -40.54 4.47
N ALA A 5 -30.48 -39.93 5.46
CA ALA A 5 -29.22 -39.20 5.30
C ALA A 5 -28.05 -40.18 5.24
N HIS A 6 -27.28 -40.15 4.15
CA HIS A 6 -26.03 -40.89 4.03
C HIS A 6 -24.91 -40.15 4.78
N LYS A 7 -24.37 -40.84 5.79
CA LYS A 7 -23.20 -40.46 6.58
C LYS A 7 -21.94 -40.80 5.80
N ARG A 8 -21.20 -39.78 5.31
CA ARG A 8 -19.88 -39.97 4.68
C ARG A 8 -18.83 -40.13 5.76
N THR A 9 -18.26 -41.30 5.88
CA THR A 9 -17.08 -41.63 6.71
C THR A 9 -15.83 -41.09 6.03
N ALA A 10 -15.06 -40.24 6.72
CA ALA A 10 -13.77 -39.75 6.29
C ALA A 10 -12.70 -40.85 6.50
N ALA A 11 -11.97 -41.17 5.42
CA ALA A 11 -10.82 -42.08 5.47
C ALA A 11 -9.60 -41.39 6.08
N GLY A 12 -9.02 -41.95 7.13
CA GLY A 12 -7.80 -41.48 7.77
C GLY A 12 -6.53 -41.81 6.96
N PRO A 13 -5.42 -41.08 7.16
CA PRO A 13 -4.19 -41.27 6.40
C PRO A 13 -3.47 -42.56 6.79
N ARG A 14 -3.07 -43.32 5.78
CA ARG A 14 -2.26 -44.56 5.89
C ARG A 14 -0.86 -44.21 6.44
N ARG A 15 -0.50 -44.80 7.57
CA ARG A 15 0.85 -44.81 8.12
C ARG A 15 1.68 -45.85 7.35
N THR A 16 2.69 -45.40 6.62
CA THR A 16 3.77 -46.28 6.11
C THR A 16 4.74 -46.59 7.24
N ARG A 17 4.81 -47.87 7.62
CA ARG A 17 5.83 -48.40 8.55
C ARG A 17 7.11 -48.67 7.78
N TYR A 18 8.15 -47.90 8.01
CA TYR A 18 9.51 -48.27 7.68
C TYR A 18 10.14 -48.93 8.92
N ALA A 19 10.33 -50.24 8.87
CA ALA A 19 11.07 -51.01 9.84
C ALA A 19 12.55 -51.03 9.45
N GLY A 20 13.37 -50.18 10.05
CA GLY A 20 14.82 -50.21 9.96
C GLY A 20 15.38 -50.96 11.16
N ARG A 21 16.02 -52.11 10.93
CA ARG A 21 16.82 -52.89 11.90
C ARG A 21 17.96 -52.03 12.44
N ARG A 22 18.05 -51.88 13.76
CA ARG A 22 19.25 -51.38 14.44
C ARG A 22 19.86 -52.51 15.25
N GLY A 23 21.14 -52.81 14.95
CA GLY A 23 22.02 -53.61 15.78
C GLY A 23 22.59 -52.80 16.96
N PRO A 24 23.08 -53.44 18.02
CA PRO A 24 23.54 -52.79 19.23
C PRO A 24 25.00 -52.36 19.07
N LEU A 25 25.30 -51.07 19.22
CA LEU A 25 26.65 -50.58 19.54
C LEU A 25 26.55 -49.54 20.63
N GLY A 26 27.41 -49.75 21.60
CA GLY A 26 27.50 -49.20 22.93
C GLY A 26 27.65 -47.71 23.07
N GLY A 27 27.44 -47.31 24.28
CA GLY A 27 27.32 -46.01 24.86
C GLY A 27 28.40 -45.00 24.51
N LEU A 28 27.95 -43.73 24.51
CA LEU A 28 28.75 -42.57 24.89
C LEU A 28 27.80 -41.37 25.02
N GLY A 29 27.82 -40.75 26.20
CA GLY A 29 27.47 -39.35 26.43
C GLY A 29 26.02 -38.94 26.17
N SER A 30 25.24 -38.71 27.22
CA SER A 30 23.98 -37.98 27.18
C SER A 30 24.21 -36.55 26.64
N VAL A 31 23.91 -36.35 25.37
CA VAL A 31 23.78 -35.00 24.80
C VAL A 31 22.59 -34.35 25.48
N PRO A 32 22.74 -33.17 26.11
CA PRO A 32 21.61 -32.48 26.69
C PRO A 32 20.54 -32.25 25.62
N ALA A 33 19.33 -32.68 25.93
CA ALA A 33 18.18 -32.51 25.03
C ALA A 33 18.05 -31.02 24.68
N ARG A 34 18.19 -30.69 23.41
CA ARG A 34 17.88 -29.36 22.93
C ARG A 34 16.47 -29.03 23.39
N PRO A 35 16.27 -27.84 24.03
CA PRO A 35 14.93 -27.43 24.39
C PRO A 35 14.03 -27.48 23.15
N SER A 36 13.01 -28.31 23.21
CA SER A 36 12.01 -28.39 22.13
C SER A 36 11.32 -27.04 22.08
N LEU A 37 11.51 -26.33 20.98
CA LEU A 37 10.72 -25.14 20.69
C LEU A 37 9.25 -25.54 20.73
N PRO A 38 8.37 -24.75 21.41
CA PRO A 38 6.96 -25.08 21.47
C PRO A 38 6.41 -25.26 20.06
N SER A 39 5.81 -26.43 19.83
CA SER A 39 5.22 -26.74 18.53
C SER A 39 4.13 -25.73 18.21
N ARG A 40 4.14 -25.20 16.99
CA ARG A 40 3.10 -24.31 16.45
C ARG A 40 1.78 -25.09 16.21
N SER A 41 1.22 -25.71 17.23
CA SER A 41 0.06 -26.59 17.12
C SER A 41 -1.29 -25.87 17.31
N GLY A 42 -1.30 -24.55 17.40
CA GLY A 42 -2.52 -23.75 17.46
C GLY A 42 -2.96 -23.24 16.07
N PRO A 43 -4.21 -22.77 15.94
CA PRO A 43 -4.65 -22.07 14.74
C PRO A 43 -3.66 -20.94 14.41
N ALA A 44 -3.32 -20.75 13.14
CA ALA A 44 -2.31 -19.77 12.70
C ALA A 44 -2.51 -18.36 13.25
N ARG A 45 -3.76 -18.00 13.57
CA ARG A 45 -4.14 -16.69 14.15
C ARG A 45 -3.79 -16.54 15.63
N VAL A 46 -3.54 -17.62 16.35
CA VAL A 46 -3.19 -17.59 17.79
C VAL A 46 -1.77 -18.08 18.05
N ALA A 47 -1.02 -18.43 17.01
CA ALA A 47 0.39 -18.79 17.12
C ALA A 47 1.24 -17.52 17.37
N GLY A 48 2.07 -17.53 18.41
CA GLY A 48 2.96 -16.41 18.73
C GLY A 48 3.18 -16.24 20.22
N ARG A 49 3.87 -15.14 20.56
CA ARG A 49 4.02 -14.68 21.95
C ARG A 49 2.90 -13.69 22.25
N TRP A 50 2.23 -13.89 23.35
CA TRP A 50 1.16 -13.02 23.81
C TRP A 50 1.61 -12.32 25.09
N SER A 51 1.34 -11.03 25.19
CA SER A 51 1.50 -10.25 26.42
C SER A 51 0.21 -9.50 26.70
N LEU A 52 -0.06 -9.28 27.97
CA LEU A 52 -1.18 -8.44 28.38
C LEU A 52 -0.87 -7.00 27.91
N LEU A 53 -1.85 -6.37 27.25
CA LEU A 53 -1.77 -4.95 26.94
C LEU A 53 -1.90 -4.13 28.22
N PRO A 54 -1.24 -2.95 28.31
CA PRO A 54 -1.48 -2.03 29.40
C PRO A 54 -2.96 -1.62 29.42
N PRO A 55 -3.50 -1.25 30.61
CA PRO A 55 -4.86 -0.76 30.70
C PRO A 55 -5.05 0.49 29.83
N VAL A 56 -6.22 0.62 29.24
CA VAL A 56 -6.58 1.80 28.42
C VAL A 56 -6.73 3.00 29.34
N ASP A 57 -6.06 4.10 29.06
CA ASP A 57 -6.32 5.37 29.72
C ASP A 57 -7.71 5.86 29.35
N LEU A 58 -8.53 6.18 30.35
CA LEU A 58 -9.90 6.61 30.17
C LEU A 58 -10.03 8.13 30.01
N ASP A 59 -8.97 8.91 30.25
CA ASP A 59 -9.01 10.36 30.02
C ASP A 59 -9.17 10.67 28.53
N PRO A 60 -10.28 11.28 28.12
CA PRO A 60 -10.51 11.58 26.70
C PRO A 60 -9.52 12.61 26.15
N THR A 61 -8.96 13.49 27.01
CA THR A 61 -8.01 14.51 26.57
C THR A 61 -6.64 13.90 26.30
N LEU A 62 -6.17 13.01 27.18
CA LEU A 62 -4.92 12.29 26.97
C LEU A 62 -5.00 11.40 25.74
N ARG A 63 -6.12 10.72 25.54
CA ARG A 63 -6.34 9.91 24.33
C ARG A 63 -6.38 10.75 23.05
N ALA A 64 -7.06 11.89 23.06
CA ALA A 64 -7.09 12.81 21.93
C ALA A 64 -5.69 13.35 21.61
N TYR A 65 -4.92 13.67 22.66
CA TYR A 65 -3.54 14.13 22.51
C TYR A 65 -2.64 13.04 21.88
N ALA A 66 -2.68 11.83 22.42
CA ALA A 66 -1.89 10.72 21.90
C ALA A 66 -2.28 10.37 20.44
N ASN A 67 -3.58 10.41 20.12
CA ASN A 67 -4.04 10.24 18.75
C ASN A 67 -3.54 11.36 17.82
N ALA A 68 -3.56 12.61 18.28
CA ALA A 68 -3.06 13.74 17.50
C ALA A 68 -1.55 13.60 17.21
N GLU A 69 -0.75 13.23 18.20
CA GLU A 69 0.69 12.98 18.03
C GLU A 69 0.95 11.83 17.04
N LEU A 70 0.26 10.70 17.21
CA LEU A 70 0.39 9.54 16.33
C LEU A 70 0.06 9.88 14.87
N LEU A 71 -1.01 10.66 14.65
CA LEU A 71 -1.44 11.04 13.31
C LEU A 71 -0.51 12.09 12.68
N LEU A 72 0.01 13.03 13.48
CA LEU A 72 1.01 14.00 13.02
C LEU A 72 2.33 13.30 12.65
N ASP A 73 2.75 12.30 13.42
CA ASP A 73 3.95 11.51 13.11
C ASP A 73 3.76 10.70 11.82
N ARG A 74 2.58 10.08 11.65
CA ARG A 74 2.26 9.25 10.49
C ARG A 74 2.07 10.04 9.21
N HIS A 75 1.35 11.15 9.24
CA HIS A 75 0.95 11.92 8.06
C HIS A 75 1.82 13.17 7.81
N GLY A 76 2.57 13.62 8.81
CA GLY A 76 3.32 14.87 8.75
C GLY A 76 2.42 16.11 8.79
N ILE A 77 1.43 16.17 7.90
CA ILE A 77 0.37 17.17 7.85
C ILE A 77 -0.97 16.50 8.14
N LEU A 78 -1.60 16.88 9.23
CA LEU A 78 -2.90 16.33 9.63
C LEU A 78 -4.04 17.16 9.02
N THR A 79 -4.87 16.49 8.25
CA THR A 79 -6.04 17.04 7.58
C THR A 79 -7.32 16.37 8.07
N ARG A 80 -8.48 16.93 7.77
CA ARG A 80 -9.77 16.29 8.04
C ARG A 80 -9.88 14.95 7.30
N GLY A 81 -9.41 14.86 6.07
CA GLY A 81 -9.42 13.63 5.28
C GLY A 81 -8.62 12.52 5.94
N ALA A 82 -7.45 12.84 6.51
CA ALA A 82 -6.64 11.87 7.23
C ALA A 82 -7.35 11.28 8.45
N THR A 83 -8.07 12.11 9.24
CA THR A 83 -8.83 11.62 10.41
C THR A 83 -10.01 10.74 10.03
N VAL A 84 -10.64 10.99 8.88
CA VAL A 84 -11.71 10.13 8.35
C VAL A 84 -11.14 8.80 7.86
N ALA A 85 -10.02 8.83 7.15
CA ALA A 85 -9.37 7.61 6.63
C ALA A 85 -8.86 6.69 7.73
N GLU A 86 -8.50 7.24 8.89
CA GLU A 86 -8.02 6.49 10.08
C GLU A 86 -9.16 6.13 11.05
N ASP A 87 -10.40 6.44 10.70
CA ASP A 87 -11.59 6.16 11.54
C ASP A 87 -11.44 6.67 12.98
N VAL A 88 -10.94 7.90 13.12
CA VAL A 88 -10.68 8.49 14.44
C VAL A 88 -11.98 8.74 15.19
N PRO A 89 -12.17 8.20 16.40
CA PRO A 89 -13.36 8.44 17.20
C PRO A 89 -13.60 9.94 17.44
N GLY A 90 -14.78 10.44 17.06
CA GLY A 90 -15.12 11.87 17.12
C GLY A 90 -14.48 12.72 16.01
N GLY A 91 -13.73 12.10 15.10
CA GLY A 91 -13.18 12.72 13.91
C GLY A 91 -12.25 13.89 14.21
N PHE A 92 -12.09 14.77 13.23
CA PHE A 92 -11.23 15.95 13.35
C PHE A 92 -11.65 16.90 14.48
N ALA A 93 -12.96 17.00 14.77
CA ALA A 93 -13.46 17.88 15.82
C ALA A 93 -12.97 17.49 17.22
N ALA A 94 -12.82 16.20 17.48
CA ALA A 94 -12.29 15.72 18.76
C ALA A 94 -10.81 16.10 18.95
N LEU A 95 -10.03 16.11 17.86
CA LEU A 95 -8.60 16.47 17.89
C LEU A 95 -8.36 17.96 17.83
N TYR A 96 -9.28 18.73 17.26
CA TYR A 96 -9.08 20.15 16.99
C TYR A 96 -8.69 20.97 18.24
N ARG A 97 -9.38 20.73 19.38
CA ARG A 97 -9.07 21.43 20.64
C ARG A 97 -7.65 21.17 21.13
N VAL A 98 -7.20 19.94 21.03
CA VAL A 98 -5.85 19.54 21.42
C VAL A 98 -4.81 20.14 20.47
N LEU A 99 -5.09 20.11 19.18
CA LEU A 99 -4.22 20.70 18.15
C LEU A 99 -4.11 22.22 18.29
N ALA A 100 -5.23 22.91 18.59
CA ALA A 100 -5.20 24.35 18.85
C ALA A 100 -4.35 24.71 20.09
N ARG A 101 -4.43 23.93 21.15
CA ARG A 101 -3.55 24.09 22.33
C ARG A 101 -2.10 23.80 22.01
N ALA A 102 -1.84 22.80 21.18
CA ALA A 102 -0.48 22.49 20.73
C ALA A 102 0.09 23.59 19.82
N GLU A 103 -0.76 24.28 19.02
CA GLU A 103 -0.40 25.46 18.25
C GLU A 103 -0.04 26.64 19.16
N GLU A 104 -0.88 26.95 20.16
CA GLU A 104 -0.62 27.98 21.17
C GLU A 104 0.71 27.73 21.92
N ALA A 105 1.04 26.47 22.14
CA ALA A 105 2.30 26.02 22.76
C ALA A 105 3.49 25.98 21.77
N GLY A 106 3.30 26.34 20.51
CA GLY A 106 4.35 26.34 19.47
C GLY A 106 4.81 24.96 18.99
N ARG A 107 4.12 23.88 19.39
CA ARG A 107 4.51 22.50 19.02
C ARG A 107 4.05 22.11 17.61
N VAL A 108 2.95 22.67 17.14
CA VAL A 108 2.44 22.49 15.80
C VAL A 108 2.16 23.84 15.15
N ARG A 109 2.08 23.84 13.84
CA ARG A 109 1.68 25.02 13.04
C ARG A 109 0.38 24.71 12.35
N ARG A 110 -0.56 25.64 12.39
CA ARG A 110 -1.76 25.60 11.58
C ARG A 110 -1.55 26.41 10.31
N GLY A 111 -2.07 25.91 9.20
CA GLY A 111 -1.94 26.59 7.92
C GLY A 111 -2.71 25.91 6.81
N TYR A 112 -2.41 26.36 5.61
CA TYR A 112 -2.88 25.80 4.35
C TYR A 112 -1.68 25.20 3.63
N PHE A 113 -1.43 23.92 3.85
CA PHE A 113 -0.22 23.23 3.37
C PHE A 113 -0.49 22.41 2.11
N VAL A 114 -1.69 21.83 2.01
CA VAL A 114 -2.11 20.99 0.90
C VAL A 114 -3.32 21.64 0.25
N GLU A 115 -3.22 21.95 -1.03
CA GLU A 115 -4.26 22.59 -1.81
C GLU A 115 -5.52 21.73 -1.88
N GLY A 116 -6.70 22.37 -1.89
CA GLY A 116 -7.99 21.68 -2.01
C GLY A 116 -8.51 20.97 -0.75
N LEU A 117 -7.72 20.86 0.35
CA LEU A 117 -8.11 20.11 1.55
C LEU A 117 -8.66 20.96 2.71
N GLY A 118 -9.01 22.22 2.46
CA GLY A 118 -9.55 23.11 3.46
C GLY A 118 -8.50 23.78 4.37
N ALA A 119 -8.91 24.78 5.14
CA ALA A 119 -8.00 25.72 5.82
C ALA A 119 -7.45 25.22 7.17
N SER A 120 -8.05 24.22 7.79
CA SER A 120 -7.63 23.75 9.11
C SER A 120 -6.73 22.53 8.99
N GLN A 121 -5.48 22.77 8.61
CA GLN A 121 -4.45 21.72 8.53
C GLN A 121 -3.40 22.01 9.59
N PHE A 122 -2.89 20.95 10.25
CA PHE A 122 -1.88 21.07 11.29
C PHE A 122 -0.65 20.24 10.91
N GLY A 123 0.53 20.79 11.15
CA GLY A 123 1.78 20.09 10.90
C GLY A 123 2.80 20.35 11.99
N THR A 124 3.69 19.41 12.26
CA THR A 124 4.86 19.65 13.09
C THR A 124 5.79 20.65 12.39
N THR A 125 6.56 21.40 13.14
CA THR A 125 7.55 22.35 12.58
C THR A 125 8.48 21.65 11.59
N GLY A 126 9.01 20.46 11.92
CA GLY A 126 9.90 19.72 11.04
C GLY A 126 9.22 19.20 9.76
N ALA A 127 7.92 18.86 9.81
CA ALA A 127 7.18 18.47 8.61
C ALA A 127 6.96 19.67 7.68
N VAL A 128 6.60 20.83 8.23
CA VAL A 128 6.42 22.08 7.47
C VAL A 128 7.73 22.53 6.83
N ASP A 129 8.84 22.45 7.56
CA ASP A 129 10.15 22.84 7.04
C ASP A 129 10.61 21.88 5.92
N ARG A 130 10.34 20.58 6.08
CA ARG A 130 10.58 19.59 5.01
C ARG A 130 9.74 19.85 3.77
N LEU A 131 8.47 20.21 3.95
CA LEU A 131 7.59 20.56 2.82
C LEU A 131 8.16 21.77 2.05
N ARG A 132 8.60 22.81 2.76
CA ARG A 132 9.23 23.99 2.15
C ARG A 132 10.51 23.68 1.41
N SER A 133 11.38 22.83 1.98
CA SER A 133 12.62 22.43 1.32
C SER A 133 12.37 21.55 0.08
N GLY A 134 11.32 20.71 0.12
CA GLY A 134 10.95 19.84 -0.99
C GLY A 134 10.33 20.58 -2.18
N THR A 135 9.69 21.72 -1.94
CA THR A 135 9.05 22.53 -3.02
C THR A 135 10.00 23.45 -3.75
N GLY A 136 11.29 23.48 -3.40
CA GLY A 136 12.29 24.36 -4.10
C GLY A 136 12.05 25.85 -3.92
N GLY A 137 11.26 26.26 -2.93
CA GLY A 137 10.81 27.62 -2.72
C GLY A 137 9.41 27.89 -3.28
N VAL A 138 8.72 28.89 -2.70
CA VAL A 138 7.39 29.31 -3.16
C VAL A 138 7.53 29.89 -4.57
N GLY A 139 7.03 29.18 -5.59
CA GLY A 139 7.07 29.59 -6.99
C GLY A 139 7.98 28.79 -7.92
N ALA A 140 8.70 27.78 -7.41
CA ALA A 140 9.45 26.87 -8.30
C ALA A 140 8.48 26.07 -9.17
N THR A 141 8.43 26.41 -10.45
CA THR A 141 7.67 25.67 -11.46
C THR A 141 8.40 24.36 -11.80
N ARG A 142 7.71 23.42 -12.43
CA ARG A 142 8.29 22.16 -12.91
C ARG A 142 9.54 22.41 -13.78
N GLY A 143 9.63 23.54 -14.47
CA GLY A 143 10.78 23.97 -15.28
C GLY A 143 12.06 24.23 -14.48
N ASP A 144 11.96 24.64 -13.22
CA ASP A 144 13.13 24.91 -12.38
C ASP A 144 13.78 23.65 -11.81
N ARG A 145 13.08 22.50 -11.88
CA ARG A 145 13.58 21.16 -11.49
C ARG A 145 14.22 20.40 -12.66
N ALA A 146 14.34 21.00 -13.81
CA ALA A 146 14.75 20.36 -15.07
C ALA A 146 16.15 19.72 -15.08
N SER A 147 16.94 19.85 -14.01
CA SER A 147 18.29 19.29 -13.92
C SER A 147 18.39 17.99 -13.10
N ALA A 148 17.37 17.59 -12.36
CA ALA A 148 17.37 16.34 -11.60
C ALA A 148 16.37 15.34 -12.20
N PRO A 149 16.70 14.04 -12.28
CA PRO A 149 15.75 13.04 -12.73
C PRO A 149 14.52 13.03 -11.79
N PRO A 150 13.32 12.81 -12.34
CA PRO A 150 12.08 12.79 -11.53
C PRO A 150 12.16 11.74 -10.43
N ALA A 151 11.79 12.11 -9.20
CA ALA A 151 11.82 11.22 -8.06
C ALA A 151 10.59 10.31 -8.08
N ALA A 152 10.80 9.03 -8.40
CA ALA A 152 9.74 8.04 -8.44
C ALA A 152 9.77 7.15 -7.19
N VAL A 153 8.62 6.98 -6.54
CA VAL A 153 8.43 6.20 -5.31
C VAL A 153 7.33 5.16 -5.51
N VAL A 154 7.64 3.93 -5.11
CA VAL A 154 6.67 2.80 -5.13
C VAL A 154 6.21 2.53 -3.71
N LEU A 155 4.90 2.61 -3.47
CA LEU A 155 4.27 2.40 -2.18
C LEU A 155 3.16 1.33 -2.29
N ALA A 156 2.85 0.66 -1.19
CA ALA A 156 1.59 -0.06 -1.10
C ALA A 156 0.42 0.94 -1.21
N ALA A 157 -0.65 0.58 -1.90
CA ALA A 157 -1.81 1.48 -2.02
C ALA A 157 -2.43 1.83 -0.68
N SER A 158 -2.28 0.96 0.33
CA SER A 158 -2.72 1.16 1.71
C SER A 158 -1.68 1.84 2.61
N ASP A 159 -0.48 2.14 2.10
CA ASP A 159 0.58 2.78 2.88
C ASP A 159 0.13 4.15 3.40
N PRO A 160 0.36 4.50 4.67
CA PRO A 160 0.05 5.82 5.21
C PRO A 160 0.71 6.98 4.46
N ALA A 161 1.89 6.75 3.87
CA ALA A 161 2.58 7.75 3.04
C ALA A 161 1.90 8.00 1.69
N ASN A 162 1.01 7.09 1.24
CA ASN A 162 0.18 7.34 0.07
C ASN A 162 -0.99 8.28 0.44
N PRO A 163 -1.05 9.53 -0.06
CA PRO A 163 -2.13 10.45 0.27
C PRO A 163 -3.44 10.12 -0.45
N PHE A 164 -3.38 9.41 -1.58
CA PHE A 164 -4.54 9.16 -2.43
C PHE A 164 -5.49 8.12 -1.82
N GLY A 165 -6.78 8.44 -1.85
CA GLY A 165 -7.83 7.65 -1.22
C GLY A 165 -7.85 7.76 0.31
N ALA A 166 -7.07 8.68 0.89
CA ALA A 166 -7.08 9.09 2.28
C ALA A 166 -7.27 10.60 2.39
N ALA A 167 -6.18 11.38 2.37
CA ALA A 167 -6.23 12.84 2.41
C ALA A 167 -6.68 13.43 1.06
N LEU A 168 -6.18 12.87 -0.04
CA LEU A 168 -6.52 13.28 -1.40
C LEU A 168 -7.50 12.30 -2.06
N PRO A 169 -8.42 12.78 -2.91
CA PRO A 169 -9.19 11.88 -3.79
C PRO A 169 -8.24 11.16 -4.76
N TRP A 170 -8.70 10.03 -5.28
CA TRP A 170 -8.01 9.43 -6.42
C TRP A 170 -8.15 10.35 -7.62
N PRO A 171 -7.09 10.54 -8.45
CA PRO A 171 -7.17 11.35 -9.66
C PRO A 171 -8.30 10.87 -10.58
N GLU A 172 -9.02 11.83 -11.15
CA GLU A 172 -9.97 11.55 -12.21
C GLU A 172 -9.19 11.08 -13.45
N ARG A 173 -9.58 9.94 -13.97
CA ARG A 173 -8.98 9.39 -15.18
C ARG A 173 -9.68 9.99 -16.38
N ALA A 174 -8.91 10.36 -17.42
CA ALA A 174 -9.45 10.82 -18.66
C ALA A 174 -10.54 9.82 -19.16
N LEU A 175 -11.71 10.33 -19.45
CA LEU A 175 -12.80 9.54 -19.99
C LEU A 175 -12.42 9.17 -21.42
N ASP A 176 -12.24 7.89 -21.70
CA ASP A 176 -12.12 7.42 -23.08
C ASP A 176 -13.40 7.84 -23.83
N PRO A 177 -13.31 8.56 -24.98
CA PRO A 177 -14.49 9.01 -25.73
C PRO A 177 -15.43 7.86 -26.13
N ALA A 178 -14.90 6.64 -26.24
CA ALA A 178 -15.66 5.42 -26.52
C ALA A 178 -16.63 5.03 -25.39
N ASP A 179 -16.42 5.53 -24.17
CA ASP A 179 -17.23 5.21 -23.00
C ASP A 179 -18.44 6.12 -22.80
N ALA A 180 -18.57 7.20 -23.57
CA ALA A 180 -19.79 8.03 -23.62
C ALA A 180 -21.03 7.23 -24.10
N SER A 181 -20.84 6.03 -24.65
CA SER A 181 -21.89 5.14 -25.16
C SER A 181 -22.58 4.25 -24.10
N GLY A 182 -22.30 4.45 -22.81
CA GLY A 182 -23.06 3.82 -21.70
C GLY A 182 -22.83 2.32 -21.46
N LYS A 183 -22.04 1.63 -22.28
CA LYS A 183 -21.75 0.19 -22.13
C LYS A 183 -20.54 -0.12 -21.21
N GLY A 184 -19.75 0.91 -20.87
CA GLY A 184 -18.51 0.76 -20.09
C GLY A 184 -18.64 0.88 -18.56
N THR A 185 -19.82 1.28 -18.03
CA THR A 185 -19.98 1.63 -16.60
C THR A 185 -19.73 0.49 -15.63
N ASP A 186 -20.03 -0.76 -16.02
CA ASP A 186 -19.83 -1.92 -15.12
C ASP A 186 -18.36 -2.37 -15.09
N GLN A 187 -17.62 -2.23 -16.19
CA GLN A 187 -16.20 -2.59 -16.28
C GLN A 187 -15.31 -1.56 -15.56
N ARG A 188 -15.68 -0.26 -15.60
CA ARG A 188 -15.00 0.82 -14.83
C ARG A 188 -15.18 0.69 -13.33
N ARG A 189 -16.36 0.31 -12.86
CA ARG A 189 -16.59 0.05 -11.43
C ARG A 189 -15.73 -1.09 -10.90
N ARG A 190 -15.30 -2.02 -11.77
CA ARG A 190 -14.42 -3.16 -11.40
C ARG A 190 -12.95 -2.78 -11.28
N HIS A 191 -12.49 -1.76 -12.01
CA HIS A 191 -11.08 -1.35 -12.07
C HIS A 191 -10.87 0.09 -11.61
N GLN A 192 -11.31 0.40 -10.41
CA GLN A 192 -11.03 1.69 -9.76
C GLN A 192 -9.89 1.57 -8.77
N PRO A 193 -9.00 2.58 -8.72
CA PRO A 193 -7.98 2.62 -7.69
C PRO A 193 -8.62 2.65 -6.31
N GLY A 194 -7.92 2.10 -5.33
CA GLY A 194 -8.40 2.04 -3.96
C GLY A 194 -7.28 1.60 -3.02
N ARG A 195 -7.44 1.87 -1.73
CA ARG A 195 -6.48 1.45 -0.68
C ARG A 195 -6.63 -0.05 -0.38
N LYS A 196 -6.45 -0.87 -1.42
CA LYS A 196 -6.63 -2.33 -1.36
C LYS A 196 -5.32 -3.00 -0.95
N ALA A 197 -5.39 -3.96 -0.04
CA ALA A 197 -4.23 -4.77 0.35
C ALA A 197 -3.62 -5.50 -0.85
N GLY A 198 -2.30 -5.34 -1.03
CA GLY A 198 -1.55 -5.94 -2.13
C GLY A 198 -1.62 -5.19 -3.46
N ALA A 199 -2.35 -4.08 -3.55
CA ALA A 199 -2.22 -3.12 -4.63
C ALA A 199 -1.06 -2.16 -4.36
N VAL A 200 -0.50 -1.59 -5.42
CA VAL A 200 0.68 -0.73 -5.38
C VAL A 200 0.40 0.55 -6.15
N VAL A 201 0.94 1.66 -5.68
CA VAL A 201 0.95 2.95 -6.36
C VAL A 201 2.37 3.34 -6.71
N VAL A 202 2.55 4.02 -7.83
CA VAL A 202 3.82 4.66 -8.20
C VAL A 202 3.57 6.16 -8.31
N LEU A 203 4.24 6.90 -7.46
CA LEU A 203 4.22 8.36 -7.45
C LEU A 203 5.48 8.87 -8.12
N VAL A 204 5.36 9.87 -8.97
CA VAL A 204 6.47 10.58 -9.60
C VAL A 204 6.35 12.05 -9.24
N ASP A 205 7.34 12.59 -8.54
CA ASP A 205 7.32 13.96 -7.99
C ASP A 205 6.05 14.28 -7.18
N GLY A 206 5.47 13.26 -6.53
CA GLY A 206 4.25 13.37 -5.73
C GLY A 206 2.95 13.14 -6.51
N GLU A 207 2.98 13.11 -7.84
CA GLU A 207 1.83 12.79 -8.68
C GLU A 207 1.62 11.27 -8.79
N LEU A 208 0.38 10.82 -8.68
CA LEU A 208 0.05 9.42 -8.96
C LEU A 208 0.14 9.17 -10.47
N VAL A 209 1.03 8.29 -10.88
CA VAL A 209 1.20 7.93 -12.30
C VAL A 209 0.66 6.53 -12.59
N LEU A 210 0.99 5.56 -11.74
CA LEU A 210 0.54 4.18 -11.94
C LEU A 210 -0.14 3.65 -10.67
N TYR A 211 -1.22 2.91 -10.87
CA TYR A 211 -1.84 2.06 -9.87
C TYR A 211 -1.84 0.62 -10.38
N VAL A 212 -1.23 -0.29 -9.64
CA VAL A 212 -1.12 -1.71 -9.99
C VAL A 212 -2.02 -2.50 -9.05
N GLU A 213 -3.00 -3.20 -9.59
CA GLU A 213 -3.89 -4.03 -8.79
C GLU A 213 -3.15 -5.22 -8.16
N ARG A 214 -3.73 -5.76 -7.10
CA ARG A 214 -3.21 -6.96 -6.43
C ARG A 214 -2.92 -8.08 -7.45
N GLY A 215 -1.70 -8.59 -7.40
CA GLY A 215 -1.23 -9.65 -8.31
C GLY A 215 -0.61 -9.15 -9.60
N GLY A 216 -0.62 -7.82 -9.84
CA GLY A 216 0.14 -7.19 -10.92
C GLY A 216 -0.42 -7.38 -12.32
N LYS A 217 -1.65 -7.92 -12.48
CA LYS A 217 -2.23 -8.21 -13.79
C LYS A 217 -2.87 -7.00 -14.46
N THR A 218 -3.44 -6.11 -13.66
CA THR A 218 -4.12 -4.90 -14.12
C THR A 218 -3.36 -3.69 -13.63
N LEU A 219 -3.10 -2.78 -14.53
CA LEU A 219 -2.48 -1.50 -14.30
C LEU A 219 -3.46 -0.40 -14.70
N LEU A 220 -3.49 0.67 -13.93
CA LEU A 220 -4.24 1.88 -14.25
C LEU A 220 -3.25 3.03 -14.33
N THR A 221 -3.37 3.85 -15.38
CA THR A 221 -2.57 5.06 -15.57
C THR A 221 -3.37 6.28 -15.17
N SER A 222 -2.68 7.28 -14.61
CA SER A 222 -3.26 8.60 -14.31
C SER A 222 -2.56 9.71 -15.08
N SER A 223 -1.62 9.37 -15.97
CA SER A 223 -0.90 10.30 -16.83
C SER A 223 -0.64 9.64 -18.19
N GLU A 224 -0.63 10.44 -19.24
CA GLU A 224 -0.22 10.05 -20.60
C GLU A 224 1.18 10.58 -20.95
N ASP A 225 1.80 11.38 -20.06
CA ASP A 225 3.13 11.94 -20.25
C ASP A 225 4.18 10.81 -20.33
N PRO A 226 4.91 10.67 -21.46
CA PRO A 226 5.88 9.59 -21.66
C PRO A 226 7.03 9.62 -20.65
N ASP A 227 7.44 10.78 -20.19
CA ASP A 227 8.55 10.91 -19.24
C ASP A 227 8.11 10.45 -17.84
N LEU A 228 6.90 10.79 -17.43
CA LEU A 228 6.32 10.30 -16.17
C LEU A 228 6.09 8.79 -16.22
N LEU A 229 5.55 8.28 -17.33
CA LEU A 229 5.33 6.85 -17.51
C LEU A 229 6.66 6.08 -17.48
N ARG A 230 7.72 6.61 -18.12
CA ARG A 230 9.06 6.01 -18.11
C ARG A 230 9.65 5.96 -16.70
N ALA A 231 9.59 7.08 -15.96
CA ALA A 231 10.07 7.15 -14.59
C ALA A 231 9.31 6.17 -13.67
N ALA A 232 8.00 6.11 -13.81
CA ALA A 232 7.16 5.21 -13.02
C ALA A 232 7.39 3.73 -13.35
N ALA A 233 7.52 3.38 -14.63
CA ALA A 233 7.81 2.01 -15.07
C ALA A 233 9.20 1.56 -14.57
N GLY A 234 10.20 2.45 -14.64
CA GLY A 234 11.54 2.21 -14.10
C GLY A 234 11.52 1.92 -12.61
N ALA A 235 10.83 2.74 -11.82
CA ALA A 235 10.70 2.53 -10.39
C ALA A 235 9.98 1.22 -10.05
N LEU A 236 8.93 0.87 -10.80
CA LEU A 236 8.21 -0.40 -10.64
C LEU A 236 9.14 -1.59 -10.94
N ALA A 237 9.89 -1.53 -12.03
CA ALA A 237 10.87 -2.56 -12.40
C ALA A 237 11.94 -2.73 -11.32
N ASP A 238 12.46 -1.64 -10.79
CA ASP A 238 13.45 -1.66 -9.72
C ASP A 238 12.92 -2.24 -8.42
N ALA A 239 11.66 -1.97 -8.07
CA ALA A 239 11.01 -2.59 -6.91
C ALA A 239 10.92 -4.12 -7.08
N VAL A 240 10.66 -4.62 -8.30
CA VAL A 240 10.69 -6.07 -8.59
C VAL A 240 12.11 -6.62 -8.51
N ARG A 241 13.12 -5.94 -9.10
CA ARG A 241 14.53 -6.36 -9.07
C ARG A 241 15.07 -6.43 -7.64
N ARG A 242 14.76 -5.44 -6.80
CA ARG A 242 15.16 -5.42 -5.38
C ARG A 242 14.41 -6.43 -4.52
N GLY A 243 13.38 -7.09 -5.05
CA GLY A 243 12.58 -8.07 -4.33
C GLY A 243 11.54 -7.47 -3.39
N SER A 244 11.34 -6.15 -3.41
CA SER A 244 10.27 -5.48 -2.65
C SER A 244 8.88 -5.87 -3.17
N LEU A 245 8.80 -6.13 -4.47
CA LEU A 245 7.62 -6.70 -5.12
C LEU A 245 7.92 -8.09 -5.67
N GLY A 246 6.88 -8.92 -5.72
CA GLY A 246 6.93 -10.20 -6.41
C GLY A 246 7.05 -10.02 -7.93
N ARG A 247 7.07 -11.14 -8.65
CA ARG A 247 7.00 -11.10 -10.13
C ARG A 247 5.70 -10.46 -10.58
N ILE A 248 5.80 -9.53 -11.52
CA ILE A 248 4.65 -8.82 -12.10
C ILE A 248 4.50 -9.25 -13.56
N THR A 249 3.28 -9.53 -13.97
CA THR A 249 2.90 -9.69 -15.37
C THR A 249 1.67 -8.83 -15.61
N VAL A 250 1.84 -7.74 -16.36
CA VAL A 250 0.76 -6.80 -16.69
C VAL A 250 0.05 -7.33 -17.93
N GLU A 251 -1.20 -7.72 -17.76
CA GLU A 251 -2.06 -8.26 -18.83
C GLU A 251 -2.96 -7.16 -19.42
N LYS A 252 -3.37 -6.20 -18.58
CA LYS A 252 -4.31 -5.13 -18.93
C LYS A 252 -3.84 -3.78 -18.43
N ALA A 253 -4.08 -2.73 -19.21
CA ALA A 253 -4.01 -1.34 -18.75
C ALA A 253 -5.33 -0.64 -19.05
N ASP A 254 -5.82 0.12 -18.10
CA ASP A 254 -7.03 0.96 -18.21
C ASP A 254 -8.27 0.25 -18.73
N GLY A 255 -8.36 -1.05 -18.45
CA GLY A 255 -9.46 -1.94 -18.89
C GLY A 255 -9.20 -2.65 -20.23
N GLY A 256 -8.24 -2.18 -21.03
CA GLY A 256 -7.84 -2.78 -22.30
C GLY A 256 -6.77 -3.87 -22.13
N GLN A 257 -6.68 -4.81 -23.08
CA GLN A 257 -5.57 -5.76 -23.16
C GLN A 257 -4.31 -5.03 -23.62
N LEU A 258 -3.16 -5.29 -22.99
CA LEU A 258 -1.88 -4.69 -23.41
C LEU A 258 -1.24 -5.36 -24.61
N LEU A 259 -1.53 -6.64 -24.82
CA LEU A 259 -0.95 -7.40 -25.93
C LEU A 259 -1.46 -6.87 -27.27
N GLY A 260 -0.55 -6.33 -28.10
CA GLY A 260 -0.90 -5.76 -29.40
C GLY A 260 -1.63 -4.41 -29.34
N SER A 261 -1.56 -3.69 -28.21
CA SER A 261 -2.14 -2.36 -28.08
C SER A 261 -1.08 -1.26 -28.20
N ASP A 262 -1.51 -0.08 -28.69
CA ASP A 262 -0.70 1.14 -28.76
C ASP A 262 -0.77 1.96 -27.46
N HIS A 263 -1.05 1.30 -26.33
CA HIS A 263 -1.21 2.00 -25.05
C HIS A 263 0.09 2.69 -24.62
N PRO A 264 0.07 3.98 -24.20
CA PRO A 264 1.27 4.78 -23.90
C PRO A 264 2.20 4.15 -22.84
N VAL A 265 1.66 3.30 -21.97
CA VAL A 265 2.47 2.62 -20.95
C VAL A 265 3.34 1.48 -21.49
N VAL A 266 3.01 0.94 -22.69
CA VAL A 266 3.73 -0.22 -23.27
C VAL A 266 5.20 0.09 -23.50
N PRO A 267 5.59 1.14 -24.29
CA PRO A 267 6.98 1.45 -24.50
C PRO A 267 7.73 1.75 -23.18
N ALA A 268 7.11 2.42 -22.23
CA ALA A 268 7.73 2.71 -20.94
C ALA A 268 8.04 1.42 -20.13
N LEU A 269 7.13 0.44 -20.16
CA LEU A 269 7.36 -0.86 -19.50
C LEU A 269 8.46 -1.66 -20.21
N GLU A 270 8.49 -1.65 -21.55
CA GLU A 270 9.54 -2.34 -22.34
C GLU A 270 10.93 -1.74 -22.07
N GLU A 271 11.07 -0.41 -22.10
CA GLU A 271 12.30 0.29 -21.74
C GLU A 271 12.75 -0.03 -20.31
N ALA A 272 11.82 -0.18 -19.37
CA ALA A 272 12.10 -0.58 -17.99
C ALA A 272 12.55 -2.05 -17.85
N GLY A 273 12.46 -2.86 -18.93
CA GLY A 273 12.88 -4.26 -18.96
C GLY A 273 11.77 -5.27 -18.74
N PHE A 274 10.50 -4.89 -18.94
CA PHE A 274 9.42 -5.86 -19.08
C PHE A 274 9.47 -6.50 -20.46
N HIS A 275 9.34 -7.80 -20.51
CA HIS A 275 9.38 -8.57 -21.76
C HIS A 275 8.01 -9.02 -22.17
N LEU A 276 7.74 -8.94 -23.46
CA LEU A 276 6.50 -9.43 -24.06
C LEU A 276 6.38 -10.95 -23.89
N THR A 277 5.24 -11.40 -23.42
CA THR A 277 4.88 -12.82 -23.28
C THR A 277 3.46 -13.03 -23.82
N PRO A 278 3.04 -14.28 -24.10
CA PRO A 278 1.67 -14.54 -24.56
C PRO A 278 0.55 -14.08 -23.60
N ARG A 279 0.90 -13.70 -22.37
CA ARG A 279 -0.05 -13.21 -21.35
C ARG A 279 0.02 -11.71 -21.10
N GLY A 280 0.99 -11.02 -21.67
CA GLY A 280 1.24 -9.60 -21.43
C GLY A 280 2.70 -9.29 -21.15
N LEU A 281 2.98 -8.11 -20.62
CA LEU A 281 4.33 -7.62 -20.29
C LEU A 281 4.78 -8.13 -18.93
N ARG A 282 5.90 -8.84 -18.88
CA ARG A 282 6.39 -9.52 -17.67
C ARG A 282 7.76 -9.02 -17.25
N MET A 283 7.88 -8.68 -15.96
CA MET A 283 9.16 -8.43 -15.30
C MET A 283 9.65 -9.67 -14.56
N ARG A 284 10.90 -10.04 -14.81
CA ARG A 284 11.63 -11.07 -14.07
C ARG A 284 12.59 -10.41 -13.07
N ARG A 285 12.83 -11.12 -11.97
CA ARG A 285 13.93 -10.78 -11.06
C ARG A 285 15.26 -10.99 -11.75
#